data_b4ea014199d59756bc0982c5c08598cf
#
_entry.id   b4ea014199d59756bc0982c5c08598cf
#
_cell.length_a   1.000
_cell.length_b   1.000
_cell.length_c   1.000
_cell.angle_alpha   90.00
_cell.angle_beta   90.00
_cell.angle_gamma   90.00
#
_symmetry.space_group_name_H-M   'P 1'
#
loop_
_entity.id
_entity.type
_entity.pdbx_description
1 polymer ?
#
loop_
_entity_poly.entity_id
_entity_poly.type
_entity_poly.pdbx_seq_one_letter_code
_entity_poly.pdbx_strand_id
1 'polypeptide(L)'
;MLRGRDIKRYSYEWAGLWVIFIPWHFPNVEKPKTMLENEQDLKEQYPSLYKHLLSHKERLSKRNKEETGIRYEWYCLQRWGANYYQEFEREKIGWQRITQEPSFILEKEYILLDSMAFMVANSKNELKYLLGFLNSNLIFYYFKNIGHLYSDKGFLLSNQYVEKFPIPKINSKNQKLADELIN
;
A
#
# COMPACT_ATOMS: atom_id res chain seq x y z
N MET A 1 -5.45 0.22 -8.92
CA MET A 1 -4.26 0.12 -8.05
C MET A 1 -3.19 1.11 -8.46
N LEU A 2 -2.37 1.58 -7.51
CA LEU A 2 -1.24 2.47 -7.78
C LEU A 2 0.09 1.76 -7.54
N ARG A 3 1.08 2.09 -8.36
CA ARG A 3 2.47 1.63 -8.25
C ARG A 3 3.34 2.81 -7.84
N GLY A 4 4.52 2.55 -7.28
CA GLY A 4 5.44 3.62 -6.91
C GLY A 4 5.72 4.63 -8.03
N ARG A 5 5.91 4.17 -9.28
CA ARG A 5 6.16 5.05 -10.46
C ARG A 5 4.96 5.93 -10.88
N ASP A 6 3.76 5.63 -10.39
CA ASP A 6 2.57 6.40 -10.70
C ASP A 6 2.44 7.63 -9.78
N ILE A 7 3.28 7.70 -8.72
CA ILE A 7 3.22 8.72 -7.67
C ILE A 7 4.08 9.91 -8.03
N LYS A 8 3.53 11.09 -7.79
CA LYS A 8 4.17 12.40 -7.85
C LYS A 8 4.02 13.11 -6.51
N ARG A 9 4.61 14.26 -6.36
CA ARG A 9 4.40 15.12 -5.19
C ARG A 9 2.96 15.64 -5.17
N TYR A 10 2.17 15.27 -4.16
CA TYR A 10 0.74 15.60 -3.97
C TYR A 10 -0.24 14.98 -5.00
N SER A 11 0.23 14.27 -6.00
CA SER A 11 -0.62 13.74 -7.07
C SER A 11 -0.14 12.40 -7.59
N TYR A 12 -0.94 11.76 -8.43
CA TYR A 12 -0.58 10.53 -9.11
C TYR A 12 -1.19 10.47 -10.52
N GLU A 13 -0.59 9.65 -11.36
CA GLU A 13 -1.10 9.33 -12.70
C GLU A 13 -1.49 7.84 -12.73
N TRP A 14 -2.79 7.59 -12.63
CA TRP A 14 -3.28 6.21 -12.66
C TRP A 14 -3.11 5.58 -14.04
N ALA A 15 -2.43 4.46 -14.11
CA ALA A 15 -2.13 3.75 -15.35
C ALA A 15 -3.28 2.84 -15.85
N GLY A 16 -4.50 3.00 -15.36
CA GLY A 16 -5.64 2.17 -15.75
C GLY A 16 -5.58 0.72 -15.26
N LEU A 17 -4.74 0.42 -14.26
CA LEU A 17 -4.53 -0.95 -13.79
C LEU A 17 -5.47 -1.31 -12.65
N TRP A 18 -6.07 -2.49 -12.75
CA TRP A 18 -6.90 -3.09 -11.72
C TRP A 18 -6.19 -4.29 -11.08
N VAL A 19 -6.59 -4.66 -9.91
CA VAL A 19 -6.15 -5.88 -9.24
C VAL A 19 -7.37 -6.71 -8.85
N ILE A 20 -7.32 -8.01 -9.12
CA ILE A 20 -8.26 -8.96 -8.54
C ILE A 20 -7.69 -9.32 -7.17
N PHE A 21 -8.26 -8.72 -6.11
CA PHE A 21 -7.78 -8.92 -4.75
C PHE A 21 -8.43 -10.16 -4.14
N ILE A 22 -7.66 -11.25 -4.07
CA ILE A 22 -8.15 -12.53 -3.53
C ILE A 22 -7.28 -12.93 -2.34
N PRO A 23 -7.80 -12.81 -1.11
CA PRO A 23 -7.09 -13.23 0.09
C PRO A 23 -6.95 -14.77 0.15
N TRP A 24 -6.09 -15.25 1.03
CA TRP A 24 -5.96 -16.68 1.27
C TRP A 24 -7.27 -17.29 1.72
N HIS A 25 -7.52 -18.52 1.32
CA HIS A 25 -8.70 -19.31 1.65
C HIS A 25 -10.05 -18.74 1.15
N PHE A 26 -9.98 -17.74 0.24
CA PHE A 26 -11.20 -17.23 -0.39
C PHE A 26 -11.95 -18.37 -1.14
N PRO A 27 -13.30 -18.48 -1.06
CA PRO A 27 -14.22 -17.52 -0.43
C PRO A 27 -14.42 -17.72 1.08
N ASN A 28 -13.76 -18.67 1.73
CA ASN A 28 -13.99 -19.05 3.13
C ASN A 28 -12.95 -18.44 4.09
N VAL A 29 -12.63 -17.17 3.94
CA VAL A 29 -11.56 -16.48 4.69
C VAL A 29 -11.74 -16.58 6.21
N GLU A 30 -12.98 -16.40 6.71
CA GLU A 30 -13.31 -16.41 8.14
C GLU A 30 -13.30 -17.83 8.74
N LYS A 31 -13.61 -18.84 7.93
CA LYS A 31 -13.66 -20.25 8.31
C LYS A 31 -12.99 -21.10 7.24
N PRO A 32 -11.67 -21.13 7.20
CA PRO A 32 -10.94 -21.83 6.15
C PRO A 32 -11.29 -23.31 6.09
N LYS A 33 -11.51 -23.78 4.86
CA LYS A 33 -11.67 -25.20 4.51
C LYS A 33 -10.37 -25.72 3.91
N THR A 34 -10.39 -26.94 3.41
CA THR A 34 -9.26 -27.45 2.60
C THR A 34 -9.13 -26.67 1.30
N MET A 35 -7.94 -26.66 0.69
CA MET A 35 -7.71 -25.95 -0.57
C MET A 35 -8.61 -26.45 -1.70
N LEU A 36 -8.96 -27.73 -1.71
CA LEU A 36 -9.87 -28.32 -2.70
C LEU A 36 -11.31 -27.83 -2.50
N GLU A 37 -11.79 -27.81 -1.27
CA GLU A 37 -13.11 -27.29 -0.95
C GLU A 37 -13.23 -25.80 -1.24
N ASN A 38 -12.20 -25.02 -0.92
CA ASN A 38 -12.16 -23.60 -1.25
C ASN A 38 -12.15 -23.36 -2.77
N GLU A 39 -11.42 -24.17 -3.56
CA GLU A 39 -11.45 -24.08 -5.02
C GLU A 39 -12.83 -24.46 -5.59
N GLN A 40 -13.48 -25.48 -5.03
CA GLN A 40 -14.83 -25.87 -5.44
C GLN A 40 -15.86 -24.77 -5.10
N ASP A 41 -15.81 -24.23 -3.90
CA ASP A 41 -16.69 -23.12 -3.49
C ASP A 41 -16.47 -21.87 -4.36
N LEU A 42 -15.22 -21.54 -4.71
CA LEU A 42 -14.93 -20.46 -5.65
C LEU A 42 -15.57 -20.69 -7.03
N LYS A 43 -15.48 -21.93 -7.55
CA LYS A 43 -16.05 -22.31 -8.84
C LYS A 43 -17.58 -22.20 -8.84
N GLU A 44 -18.23 -22.59 -7.75
CA GLU A 44 -19.69 -22.56 -7.61
C GLU A 44 -20.23 -21.16 -7.39
N GLN A 45 -19.59 -20.39 -6.51
CA GLN A 45 -20.08 -19.07 -6.12
C GLN A 45 -19.67 -17.98 -7.12
N TYR A 46 -18.50 -18.13 -7.76
CA TYR A 46 -17.91 -17.14 -8.67
C TYR A 46 -17.45 -17.73 -10.01
N PRO A 47 -18.35 -18.37 -10.79
CA PRO A 47 -17.95 -19.14 -11.97
C PRO A 47 -17.20 -18.33 -13.03
N SER A 48 -17.56 -17.07 -13.25
CA SER A 48 -16.89 -16.20 -14.23
C SER A 48 -15.47 -15.84 -13.77
N LEU A 49 -15.30 -15.55 -12.49
CA LEU A 49 -13.99 -15.30 -11.89
C LEU A 49 -13.11 -16.54 -11.97
N TYR A 50 -13.66 -17.70 -11.59
CA TYR A 50 -12.94 -18.97 -11.66
C TYR A 50 -12.48 -19.27 -13.08
N LYS A 51 -13.35 -19.13 -14.08
CA LYS A 51 -13.02 -19.33 -15.50
C LYS A 51 -11.87 -18.42 -15.95
N HIS A 52 -11.90 -17.16 -15.55
CA HIS A 52 -10.82 -16.21 -15.85
C HIS A 52 -9.50 -16.66 -15.21
N LEU A 53 -9.50 -16.95 -13.91
CA LEU A 53 -8.30 -17.38 -13.19
C LEU A 53 -7.75 -18.70 -13.73
N LEU A 54 -8.62 -19.63 -14.10
CA LEU A 54 -8.25 -20.93 -14.65
C LEU A 54 -7.41 -20.80 -15.95
N SER A 55 -7.72 -19.81 -16.79
CA SER A 55 -6.91 -19.52 -18.00
C SER A 55 -5.46 -19.07 -17.68
N HIS A 56 -5.20 -18.72 -16.44
CA HIS A 56 -3.88 -18.30 -15.92
C HIS A 56 -3.27 -19.29 -14.93
N LYS A 57 -3.93 -20.46 -14.69
CA LYS A 57 -3.57 -21.39 -13.59
C LYS A 57 -2.10 -21.81 -13.63
N GLU A 58 -1.56 -22.12 -14.80
CA GLU A 58 -0.16 -22.53 -14.94
C GLU A 58 0.81 -21.45 -14.42
N ARG A 59 0.61 -20.19 -14.82
CA ARG A 59 1.45 -19.07 -14.36
C ARG A 59 1.26 -18.78 -12.87
N LEU A 60 0.02 -18.81 -12.39
CA LEU A 60 -0.32 -18.56 -10.99
C LEU A 60 0.25 -19.64 -10.08
N SER A 61 0.24 -20.91 -10.52
CA SER A 61 0.78 -22.04 -9.75
C SER A 61 2.31 -22.04 -9.67
N LYS A 62 2.99 -21.40 -10.66
CA LYS A 62 4.46 -21.29 -10.69
C LYS A 62 5.01 -20.13 -9.85
N ARG A 63 4.16 -19.31 -9.21
CA ARG A 63 4.63 -18.23 -8.33
C ARG A 63 5.51 -18.78 -7.23
N ASN A 64 6.49 -17.97 -6.82
CA ASN A 64 7.44 -18.38 -5.79
C ASN A 64 6.73 -18.82 -4.51
N LYS A 65 6.78 -20.12 -4.22
CA LYS A 65 6.21 -20.75 -3.02
C LYS A 65 7.28 -21.00 -1.94
N GLU A 66 8.55 -20.80 -2.26
CA GLU A 66 9.65 -21.04 -1.33
C GLU A 66 9.62 -20.10 -0.13
N GLU A 67 9.25 -18.83 -0.36
CA GLU A 67 9.15 -17.84 0.71
C GLU A 67 7.94 -18.03 1.63
N THR A 68 6.81 -18.52 1.10
CA THR A 68 5.55 -18.63 1.85
C THR A 68 5.11 -20.06 2.09
N GLY A 69 5.74 -21.03 1.40
CA GLY A 69 5.29 -22.41 1.33
C GLY A 69 3.95 -22.58 0.59
N ILE A 70 3.40 -23.79 0.64
CA ILE A 70 2.07 -24.09 0.09
C ILE A 70 1.04 -23.86 1.21
N ARG A 71 0.69 -22.60 1.46
CA ARG A 71 -0.23 -22.21 2.54
C ARG A 71 -1.53 -21.59 2.03
N TYR A 72 -1.68 -21.45 0.71
CA TYR A 72 -2.80 -20.78 0.06
C TYR A 72 -3.08 -21.40 -1.30
N GLU A 73 -4.29 -21.20 -1.78
CA GLU A 73 -4.78 -21.70 -3.05
C GLU A 73 -4.04 -21.01 -4.21
N TRP A 74 -3.88 -21.72 -5.33
CA TRP A 74 -3.15 -21.26 -6.51
C TRP A 74 -3.65 -19.92 -7.08
N TYR A 75 -4.91 -19.59 -6.85
CA TYR A 75 -5.58 -18.38 -7.34
C TYR A 75 -5.48 -17.19 -6.39
N CYS A 76 -5.12 -17.42 -5.12
CA CYS A 76 -5.00 -16.36 -4.13
C CYS A 76 -3.74 -15.49 -4.33
N LEU A 77 -3.74 -14.29 -3.78
CA LEU A 77 -2.56 -13.45 -3.73
C LEU A 77 -1.47 -14.09 -2.85
N GLN A 78 -0.22 -14.06 -3.28
CA GLN A 78 0.90 -14.59 -2.50
C GLN A 78 1.09 -13.83 -1.18
N ARG A 79 0.97 -12.51 -1.24
CA ARG A 79 1.02 -11.61 -0.06
C ARG A 79 -0.14 -10.63 -0.18
N TRP A 80 -1.15 -10.77 0.64
CA TRP A 80 -2.38 -9.99 0.56
C TRP A 80 -2.56 -8.97 1.69
N GLY A 81 -1.58 -8.89 2.61
CA GLY A 81 -1.62 -7.93 3.70
C GLY A 81 -2.59 -8.30 4.82
N ALA A 82 -2.64 -9.58 5.22
CA ALA A 82 -3.59 -10.12 6.19
C ALA A 82 -3.82 -9.25 7.45
N ASN A 83 -2.76 -8.60 7.95
CA ASN A 83 -2.82 -7.81 9.18
C ASN A 83 -3.28 -6.36 8.96
N TYR A 84 -3.37 -5.89 7.69
CA TYR A 84 -3.64 -4.47 7.40
C TYR A 84 -4.47 -4.23 6.13
N TYR A 85 -5.00 -5.28 5.48
CA TYR A 85 -5.74 -5.12 4.22
C TYR A 85 -6.98 -4.22 4.36
N GLN A 86 -7.61 -4.20 5.54
CA GLN A 86 -8.75 -3.34 5.83
C GLN A 86 -8.37 -1.84 5.79
N GLU A 87 -7.11 -1.52 6.05
CA GLU A 87 -6.60 -0.15 5.96
C GLU A 87 -6.55 0.37 4.52
N PHE A 88 -6.60 -0.52 3.52
CA PHE A 88 -6.66 -0.10 2.12
C PHE A 88 -7.93 0.69 1.76
N GLU A 89 -9.02 0.51 2.49
CA GLU A 89 -10.28 1.23 2.29
C GLU A 89 -10.33 2.57 3.03
N ARG A 90 -9.37 2.82 3.93
CA ARG A 90 -9.28 4.07 4.67
C ARG A 90 -8.56 5.14 3.86
N GLU A 91 -8.86 6.40 4.19
CA GLU A 91 -8.06 7.53 3.73
C GLU A 91 -6.64 7.42 4.32
N LYS A 92 -5.64 7.56 3.47
CA LYS A 92 -4.24 7.22 3.81
C LYS A 92 -3.27 8.13 3.07
N ILE A 93 -2.08 8.31 3.63
CA ILE A 93 -0.94 8.88 2.90
C ILE A 93 -0.14 7.71 2.35
N GLY A 94 0.02 7.68 1.02
CA GLY A 94 0.86 6.72 0.32
C GLY A 94 2.14 7.36 -0.21
N TRP A 95 3.23 6.58 -0.30
CA TRP A 95 4.48 7.04 -0.89
C TRP A 95 5.26 5.92 -1.56
N GLN A 96 6.12 6.30 -2.47
CA GLN A 96 7.05 5.38 -3.12
C GLN A 96 8.19 5.02 -2.17
N ARG A 97 8.48 3.72 -2.02
CA ARG A 97 9.55 3.24 -1.11
C ARG A 97 10.97 3.59 -1.56
N ILE A 98 11.19 3.78 -2.85
CA ILE A 98 12.48 4.22 -3.40
C ILE A 98 12.23 5.51 -4.15
N THR A 99 12.86 6.60 -3.71
CA THR A 99 12.58 7.92 -4.26
C THR A 99 13.81 8.83 -4.27
N GLN A 100 13.83 9.77 -5.21
CA GLN A 100 14.84 10.84 -5.30
C GLN A 100 14.32 12.19 -4.80
N GLU A 101 13.00 12.30 -4.57
CA GLU A 101 12.32 13.51 -4.14
C GLU A 101 11.14 13.20 -3.23
N PRO A 102 10.61 14.17 -2.46
CA PRO A 102 9.39 13.94 -1.68
C PRO A 102 8.22 13.65 -2.63
N SER A 103 7.56 12.52 -2.44
CA SER A 103 6.45 12.08 -3.28
C SER A 103 5.40 11.34 -2.43
N PHE A 104 4.71 12.12 -1.60
CA PHE A 104 3.61 11.64 -0.77
C PHE A 104 2.28 12.10 -1.33
N ILE A 105 1.27 11.24 -1.30
CA ILE A 105 -0.09 11.51 -1.78
C ILE A 105 -1.12 11.21 -0.71
N LEU A 106 -2.23 11.93 -0.73
CA LEU A 106 -3.44 11.55 -0.01
C LEU A 106 -4.30 10.67 -0.93
N GLU A 107 -4.69 9.49 -0.47
CA GLU A 107 -5.35 8.48 -1.28
C GLU A 107 -6.42 7.74 -0.47
N LYS A 108 -7.53 7.39 -1.12
CA LYS A 108 -8.62 6.62 -0.51
C LYS A 108 -9.10 5.45 -1.37
N GLU A 109 -9.09 5.60 -2.68
CA GLU A 109 -9.80 4.70 -3.61
C GLU A 109 -8.95 3.51 -4.07
N TYR A 110 -7.61 3.67 -4.08
CA TYR A 110 -6.73 2.69 -4.69
C TYR A 110 -5.96 1.84 -3.68
N ILE A 111 -5.82 0.57 -4.02
CA ILE A 111 -4.86 -0.33 -3.37
C ILE A 111 -3.44 0.05 -3.83
N LEU A 112 -2.53 0.15 -2.88
CA LEU A 112 -1.12 0.46 -3.12
C LEU A 112 -0.32 -0.83 -3.22
N LEU A 113 0.53 -0.95 -4.25
CA LEU A 113 1.40 -2.12 -4.42
C LEU A 113 2.58 -2.10 -3.43
N ASP A 114 3.28 -3.22 -3.35
CA ASP A 114 4.45 -3.45 -2.49
C ASP A 114 5.66 -2.53 -2.75
N SER A 115 5.71 -1.90 -3.94
CA SER A 115 6.66 -0.81 -4.23
C SER A 115 6.35 0.49 -3.49
N MET A 116 5.22 0.53 -2.79
CA MET A 116 4.75 1.65 -1.99
C MET A 116 4.66 1.27 -0.51
N ALA A 117 4.60 2.28 0.32
CA ALA A 117 4.21 2.19 1.72
C ALA A 117 3.08 3.18 1.99
N PHE A 118 2.38 3.04 3.11
CA PHE A 118 1.33 3.98 3.49
C PHE A 118 1.20 4.09 4.99
N MET A 119 0.54 5.15 5.43
CA MET A 119 0.08 5.35 6.79
C MET A 119 -1.38 5.81 6.81
N VAL A 120 -2.07 5.49 7.89
CA VAL A 120 -3.39 6.00 8.21
C VAL A 120 -3.30 6.88 9.46
N ALA A 121 -4.28 7.77 9.64
CA ALA A 121 -4.38 8.60 10.83
C ALA A 121 -5.82 8.59 11.38
N ASN A 122 -6.03 9.26 12.50
CA ASN A 122 -7.35 9.30 13.14
C ASN A 122 -8.32 10.25 12.44
N SER A 123 -7.82 11.21 11.66
CA SER A 123 -8.64 12.16 10.93
C SER A 123 -8.00 12.59 9.62
N LYS A 124 -8.84 13.07 8.69
CA LYS A 124 -8.40 13.67 7.42
C LYS A 124 -7.54 14.93 7.64
N ASN A 125 -7.87 15.73 8.64
CA ASN A 125 -7.09 16.93 8.96
C ASN A 125 -5.68 16.58 9.41
N GLU A 126 -5.54 15.53 10.22
CA GLU A 126 -4.22 15.01 10.61
C GLU A 126 -3.43 14.53 9.38
N LEU A 127 -4.07 13.80 8.47
CA LEU A 127 -3.41 13.38 7.21
C LEU A 127 -2.97 14.57 6.36
N LYS A 128 -3.80 15.60 6.20
CA LYS A 128 -3.43 16.81 5.46
C LYS A 128 -2.23 17.54 6.09
N TYR A 129 -2.27 17.70 7.41
CA TYR A 129 -1.17 18.29 8.15
C TYR A 129 0.15 17.53 7.94
N LEU A 130 0.12 16.21 8.13
CA LEU A 130 1.26 15.34 7.89
C LEU A 130 1.74 15.43 6.43
N LEU A 131 0.83 15.42 5.48
CA LEU A 131 1.14 15.48 4.05
C LEU A 131 1.93 16.73 3.68
N GLY A 132 1.58 17.89 4.25
CA GLY A 132 2.29 19.14 4.04
C GLY A 132 3.76 19.05 4.49
N PHE A 133 4.00 18.50 5.68
CA PHE A 133 5.37 18.31 6.19
C PHE A 133 6.13 17.25 5.39
N LEU A 134 5.52 16.09 5.14
CA LEU A 134 6.15 14.97 4.45
C LEU A 134 6.62 15.34 3.04
N ASN A 135 5.88 16.21 2.35
CA ASN A 135 6.26 16.74 1.05
C ASN A 135 7.17 17.98 1.12
N SER A 136 7.55 18.44 2.31
CA SER A 136 8.44 19.60 2.41
C SER A 136 9.88 19.26 2.07
N ASN A 137 10.60 20.24 1.50
CA ASN A 137 12.03 20.10 1.25
C ASN A 137 12.83 19.96 2.56
N LEU A 138 12.32 20.51 3.67
CA LEU A 138 12.93 20.41 4.99
C LEU A 138 12.98 18.96 5.47
N ILE A 139 11.84 18.26 5.43
CA ILE A 139 11.76 16.85 5.84
C ILE A 139 12.61 15.98 4.88
N PHE A 140 12.59 16.26 3.60
CA PHE A 140 13.41 15.50 2.66
C PHE A 140 14.92 15.75 2.86
N TYR A 141 15.32 16.98 3.18
CA TYR A 141 16.69 17.28 3.56
C TYR A 141 17.10 16.51 4.82
N TYR A 142 16.27 16.52 5.86
CA TYR A 142 16.50 15.72 7.06
C TYR A 142 16.64 14.23 6.71
N PHE A 143 15.72 13.69 5.91
CA PHE A 143 15.75 12.28 5.49
C PHE A 143 17.04 11.92 4.75
N LYS A 144 17.53 12.76 3.85
CA LYS A 144 18.80 12.52 3.14
C LYS A 144 20.02 12.38 4.06
N ASN A 145 19.96 12.97 5.26
CA ASN A 145 21.04 12.87 6.24
C ASN A 145 20.96 11.61 7.13
N ILE A 146 19.80 10.96 7.23
CA ILE A 146 19.61 9.77 8.06
C ILE A 146 19.26 8.51 7.26
N GLY A 147 18.82 8.69 6.03
CA GLY A 147 18.35 7.61 5.14
C GLY A 147 19.50 6.86 4.46
N HIS A 148 19.18 5.66 3.96
CA HIS A 148 20.12 4.87 3.19
C HIS A 148 19.92 5.08 1.70
N LEU A 149 21.01 5.36 0.99
CA LEU A 149 21.02 5.38 -0.46
C LEU A 149 20.79 3.97 -1.00
N TYR A 150 19.81 3.83 -1.90
CA TYR A 150 19.48 2.58 -2.57
C TYR A 150 19.95 2.66 -4.03
N SER A 151 21.23 2.41 -4.26
CA SER A 151 21.88 2.55 -5.57
C SER A 151 21.70 3.95 -6.17
N ASP A 152 21.83 4.07 -7.48
CA ASP A 152 21.55 5.26 -8.29
C ASP A 152 20.04 5.64 -8.35
N LYS A 153 19.16 4.76 -7.88
CA LYS A 153 17.70 4.97 -7.91
C LYS A 153 17.17 5.90 -6.83
N GLY A 154 18.00 6.31 -5.88
CA GLY A 154 17.63 7.22 -4.79
C GLY A 154 17.69 6.58 -3.41
N PHE A 155 16.88 7.07 -2.49
CA PHE A 155 16.87 6.66 -1.08
C PHE A 155 15.76 5.65 -0.80
N LEU A 156 16.02 4.70 0.10
CA LEU A 156 15.01 3.78 0.62
C LEU A 156 14.19 4.45 1.72
N LEU A 157 13.02 4.96 1.35
CA LEU A 157 12.07 5.61 2.26
C LEU A 157 11.13 4.56 2.88
N SER A 158 11.64 3.79 3.83
CA SER A 158 10.86 2.80 4.57
C SER A 158 10.17 3.41 5.80
N ASN A 159 9.17 2.72 6.35
CA ASN A 159 8.40 3.15 7.52
C ASN A 159 9.29 3.55 8.70
N GLN A 160 10.36 2.80 8.96
CA GLN A 160 11.31 3.06 10.05
C GLN A 160 11.97 4.45 10.01
N TYR A 161 12.04 5.10 8.83
CA TYR A 161 12.52 6.48 8.70
C TYR A 161 11.38 7.47 8.83
N VAL A 162 10.23 7.20 8.19
CA VAL A 162 9.07 8.09 8.20
C VAL A 162 8.55 8.29 9.64
N GLU A 163 8.53 7.24 10.45
CA GLU A 163 8.14 7.29 11.86
C GLU A 163 9.03 8.20 12.73
N LYS A 164 10.25 8.47 12.28
CA LYS A 164 11.23 9.31 13.00
C LYS A 164 11.27 10.75 12.53
N PHE A 165 10.46 11.13 11.55
CA PHE A 165 10.47 12.50 11.07
C PHE A 165 10.02 13.49 12.15
N PRO A 166 10.77 14.59 12.32
CA PRO A 166 10.50 15.57 13.37
C PRO A 166 9.34 16.48 13.01
N ILE A 167 8.12 15.92 12.95
CA ILE A 167 6.90 16.68 12.66
C ILE A 167 6.34 17.21 13.96
N PRO A 168 6.16 18.55 14.10
CA PRO A 168 5.62 19.15 15.31
C PRO A 168 4.20 18.67 15.61
N LYS A 169 3.90 18.37 16.86
CA LYS A 169 2.51 18.13 17.27
C LYS A 169 1.73 19.45 17.23
N ILE A 170 0.48 19.37 16.74
CA ILE A 170 -0.42 20.53 16.75
C ILE A 170 -0.69 20.94 18.20
N ASN A 171 -0.52 22.23 18.47
CA ASN A 171 -0.78 22.86 19.77
C ASN A 171 -1.15 24.34 19.57
N SER A 172 -1.49 25.05 20.66
CA SER A 172 -1.91 26.44 20.59
C SER A 172 -0.89 27.40 19.94
N LYS A 173 0.40 27.07 19.94
CA LYS A 173 1.44 27.93 19.36
C LYS A 173 1.55 27.80 17.85
N ASN A 174 1.19 26.63 17.29
CA ASN A 174 1.30 26.38 15.86
C ASN A 174 -0.06 26.10 15.19
N GLN A 175 -1.18 26.30 15.90
CA GLN A 175 -2.52 26.03 15.39
C GLN A 175 -2.80 26.77 14.08
N LYS A 176 -2.46 28.05 13.99
CA LYS A 176 -2.66 28.84 12.77
C LYS A 176 -1.94 28.24 11.55
N LEU A 177 -0.68 27.83 11.73
CA LEU A 177 0.08 27.17 10.67
C LEU A 177 -0.52 25.81 10.31
N ALA A 178 -0.97 25.06 11.31
CA ALA A 178 -1.66 23.79 11.07
C ALA A 178 -2.93 23.99 10.24
N ASP A 179 -3.73 24.99 10.55
CA ASP A 179 -4.96 25.32 9.80
C ASP A 179 -4.67 25.74 8.35
N GLU A 180 -3.58 26.47 8.13
CA GLU A 180 -3.12 26.82 6.77
C GLU A 180 -2.68 25.62 5.94
N LEU A 181 -2.08 24.61 6.58
CA LEU A 181 -1.67 23.35 5.91
C LEU A 181 -2.85 22.38 5.68
N ILE A 182 -3.91 22.50 6.47
CA ILE A 182 -5.09 21.63 6.42
C ILE A 182 -6.07 22.09 5.32
N ASN A 183 -6.15 23.38 5.06
CA ASN A 183 -7.07 24.00 4.08
C ASN A 183 -6.48 23.96 2.65
#